data_6fcd87ec2bc7f09a7c156de2bd81f7b4
#
_entry.id   6fcd87ec2bc7f09a7c156de2bd81f7b4
#
_cell.length_a   1.000
_cell.length_b   1.000
_cell.length_c   1.000
_cell.angle_alpha   90.00
_cell.angle_beta   90.00
_cell.angle_gamma   90.00
#
_symmetry.space_group_name_H-M   'P 1'
#
loop_
_entity.id
_entity.type
_entity.pdbx_description
1 polymer ?
#
loop_
_entity_poly.entity_id
_entity_poly.type
_entity_poly.pdbx_seq_one_letter_code
_entity_poly.pdbx_strand_id
1 'polypeptide(L)'
;MLKGKCVVLGVTGSIAAYKIAYLASALVKQHADVHVIMTENATNFINPITFETLTSNKCLVDTFDRNFQFNVEHVALAKRADIFMVAPASANVIGKMANGIADDMLTTTILAAKCPKYVSPAMNTNMFENPIVQDNIKKLEHYGFHIIDPASGYLACGDTGAGKMPEPETLFSYIMKDLACEKDMVGKKVMVTAGPTQEKIDPVRYITNHSTGKMGYAIAENCMRRGAEVTLITGPVAITPPPFVKVVPVVSAADMAAAVKETAEQQDIIIKAAAVADYRPDHPVDEKVKKKDGDATLTMERTEDILSLIHISEPTRLQLIS
;
A
#
# COMPACT_ATOMS: atom_id res chain seq x y z
N MET A 1 16.78 -1.64 0.42
CA MET A 1 15.80 -2.57 1.02
C MET A 1 15.60 -3.83 0.16
N LEU A 2 15.70 -3.76 -1.17
CA LEU A 2 15.43 -4.88 -2.07
C LEU A 2 16.68 -5.55 -2.65
N LYS A 3 17.84 -5.43 -1.99
CA LYS A 3 19.10 -6.03 -2.46
C LYS A 3 18.98 -7.56 -2.57
N GLY A 4 19.29 -8.10 -3.75
CA GLY A 4 19.17 -9.52 -4.06
C GLY A 4 17.75 -9.99 -4.44
N LYS A 5 16.77 -9.09 -4.51
CA LYS A 5 15.41 -9.39 -4.96
C LYS A 5 15.26 -9.12 -6.45
N CYS A 6 14.69 -10.09 -7.16
CA CYS A 6 14.39 -10.00 -8.60
C CYS A 6 12.94 -9.60 -8.81
N VAL A 7 12.73 -8.45 -9.43
CA VAL A 7 11.41 -7.91 -9.77
C VAL A 7 11.22 -7.96 -11.28
N VAL A 8 10.17 -8.64 -11.74
CA VAL A 8 9.82 -8.68 -13.16
C VAL A 8 8.61 -7.79 -13.42
N LEU A 9 8.79 -6.84 -14.33
CA LEU A 9 7.74 -5.91 -14.77
C LEU A 9 7.30 -6.29 -16.19
N GLY A 10 6.03 -6.63 -16.33
CA GLY A 10 5.37 -6.87 -17.62
C GLY A 10 4.69 -5.61 -18.10
N VAL A 11 5.09 -5.06 -19.24
CA VAL A 11 4.53 -3.83 -19.81
C VAL A 11 3.74 -4.14 -21.06
N THR A 12 2.46 -3.72 -21.09
CA THR A 12 1.58 -3.99 -22.23
C THR A 12 1.17 -2.72 -22.98
N GLY A 13 0.51 -2.86 -24.12
CA GLY A 13 0.12 -1.76 -25.01
C GLY A 13 -0.93 -0.83 -24.38
N SER A 14 -0.47 0.16 -23.66
CA SER A 14 -1.29 1.23 -23.08
C SER A 14 -0.49 2.52 -22.97
N ILE A 15 -1.14 3.66 -23.10
CA ILE A 15 -0.52 4.96 -22.87
C ILE A 15 0.13 5.06 -21.48
N ALA A 16 -0.39 4.34 -20.47
CA ALA A 16 0.17 4.33 -19.13
C ALA A 16 1.56 3.66 -19.02
N ALA A 17 2.08 3.04 -20.09
CA ALA A 17 3.39 2.39 -20.11
C ALA A 17 4.54 3.32 -19.67
N TYR A 18 4.47 4.64 -20.00
CA TYR A 18 5.48 5.60 -19.60
C TYR A 18 5.67 5.70 -18.08
N LYS A 19 4.61 5.46 -17.29
CA LYS A 19 4.65 5.50 -15.83
C LYS A 19 5.53 4.40 -15.25
N ILE A 20 5.69 3.29 -15.97
CA ILE A 20 6.47 2.15 -15.48
C ILE A 20 7.98 2.45 -15.49
N ALA A 21 8.43 3.41 -16.30
CA ALA A 21 9.80 3.90 -16.23
C ALA A 21 10.12 4.51 -14.84
N TYR A 22 9.17 5.25 -14.25
CA TYR A 22 9.32 5.78 -12.88
C TYR A 22 9.34 4.66 -11.83
N LEU A 23 8.46 3.66 -11.97
CA LEU A 23 8.46 2.49 -11.09
C LEU A 23 9.78 1.72 -11.17
N ALA A 24 10.27 1.43 -12.38
CA ALA A 24 11.55 0.76 -12.60
C ALA A 24 12.72 1.51 -11.95
N SER A 25 12.78 2.84 -12.16
CA SER A 25 13.78 3.70 -11.54
C SER A 25 13.71 3.68 -10.01
N ALA A 26 12.49 3.71 -9.43
CA ALA A 26 12.29 3.65 -7.97
C ALA A 26 12.78 2.31 -7.39
N LEU A 27 12.50 1.19 -8.06
CA LEU A 27 12.93 -0.15 -7.64
C LEU A 27 14.45 -0.32 -7.71
N VAL A 28 15.09 0.18 -8.79
CA VAL A 28 16.55 0.17 -8.92
C VAL A 28 17.23 0.99 -7.81
N LYS A 29 16.65 2.14 -7.41
CA LYS A 29 17.13 2.93 -6.26
C LYS A 29 17.02 2.17 -4.93
N GLN A 30 16.14 1.16 -4.83
CA GLN A 30 16.06 0.24 -3.69
C GLN A 30 16.99 -0.96 -3.83
N HIS A 31 17.85 -1.00 -4.86
CA HIS A 31 18.79 -2.08 -5.18
C HIS A 31 18.11 -3.39 -5.59
N ALA A 32 16.91 -3.35 -6.16
CA ALA A 32 16.28 -4.49 -6.79
C ALA A 32 16.98 -4.83 -8.13
N ASP A 33 17.03 -6.11 -8.47
CA ASP A 33 17.35 -6.59 -9.81
C ASP A 33 16.06 -6.55 -10.64
N VAL A 34 15.91 -5.52 -11.48
CA VAL A 34 14.68 -5.24 -12.22
C VAL A 34 14.80 -5.71 -13.65
N HIS A 35 13.89 -6.60 -14.06
CA HIS A 35 13.76 -7.08 -15.44
C HIS A 35 12.45 -6.62 -16.03
N VAL A 36 12.48 -6.17 -17.29
CA VAL A 36 11.27 -5.69 -17.98
C VAL A 36 11.00 -6.58 -19.19
N ILE A 37 9.76 -7.04 -19.30
CA ILE A 37 9.24 -7.74 -20.47
C ILE A 37 8.16 -6.87 -21.09
N MET A 38 8.27 -6.57 -22.37
CA MET A 38 7.28 -5.78 -23.09
C MET A 38 6.55 -6.65 -24.12
N THR A 39 5.25 -6.42 -24.26
CA THR A 39 4.57 -6.91 -25.46
C THR A 39 4.96 -6.06 -26.67
N GLU A 40 4.87 -6.62 -27.88
CA GLU A 40 5.13 -5.89 -29.12
C GLU A 40 4.32 -4.58 -29.17
N ASN A 41 3.04 -4.62 -28.78
CA ASN A 41 2.18 -3.43 -28.75
C ASN A 41 2.66 -2.36 -27.74
N ALA A 42 3.37 -2.73 -26.69
CA ALA A 42 3.91 -1.78 -25.71
C ALA A 42 5.03 -0.91 -26.32
N THR A 43 5.76 -1.44 -27.31
CA THR A 43 6.87 -0.71 -27.96
C THR A 43 6.39 0.50 -28.78
N ASN A 44 5.10 0.57 -29.11
CA ASN A 44 4.49 1.75 -29.74
C ASN A 44 4.29 2.92 -28.77
N PHE A 45 4.34 2.69 -27.45
CA PHE A 45 4.11 3.71 -26.42
C PHE A 45 5.40 4.13 -25.70
N ILE A 46 6.36 3.22 -25.58
CA ILE A 46 7.66 3.46 -24.96
C ILE A 46 8.69 2.56 -25.59
N ASN A 47 9.91 3.10 -25.81
CA ASN A 47 10.98 2.33 -26.42
C ASN A 47 11.66 1.41 -25.38
N PRO A 48 11.99 0.13 -25.70
CA PRO A 48 12.73 -0.80 -24.85
C PRO A 48 14.02 -0.22 -24.26
N ILE A 49 14.77 0.58 -25.01
CA ILE A 49 16.01 1.24 -24.57
C ILE A 49 15.82 2.09 -23.30
N THR A 50 14.60 2.61 -23.06
CA THR A 50 14.31 3.36 -21.85
C THR A 50 14.48 2.48 -20.61
N PHE A 51 13.95 1.27 -20.66
CA PHE A 51 14.06 0.31 -19.54
C PHE A 51 15.47 -0.26 -19.42
N GLU A 52 16.13 -0.55 -20.53
CA GLU A 52 17.54 -1.03 -20.54
C GLU A 52 18.46 -0.02 -19.87
N THR A 53 18.30 1.26 -20.20
CA THR A 53 19.09 2.34 -19.60
C THR A 53 18.83 2.48 -18.09
N LEU A 54 17.58 2.30 -17.64
CA LEU A 54 17.22 2.44 -16.23
C LEU A 54 17.64 1.24 -15.38
N THR A 55 17.53 0.02 -15.92
CA THR A 55 17.70 -1.23 -15.17
C THR A 55 19.07 -1.87 -15.36
N SER A 56 19.81 -1.47 -16.38
CA SER A 56 21.05 -2.13 -16.86
C SER A 56 20.84 -3.60 -17.26
N ASN A 57 19.58 -4.00 -17.50
CA ASN A 57 19.19 -5.30 -17.99
C ASN A 57 18.56 -5.18 -19.38
N LYS A 58 18.72 -6.19 -20.22
CA LYS A 58 18.04 -6.26 -21.52
C LYS A 58 16.53 -6.25 -21.32
N CYS A 59 15.81 -5.44 -22.08
CA CYS A 59 14.36 -5.46 -22.15
C CYS A 59 13.91 -6.56 -23.13
N LEU A 60 13.12 -7.52 -22.64
CA LEU A 60 12.70 -8.67 -23.42
C LEU A 60 11.39 -8.36 -24.16
N VAL A 61 11.40 -8.52 -25.48
CA VAL A 61 10.22 -8.30 -26.33
C VAL A 61 9.88 -9.57 -27.11
N ASP A 62 10.88 -10.13 -27.80
CA ASP A 62 10.71 -11.32 -28.64
C ASP A 62 11.10 -12.60 -27.88
N THR A 63 10.26 -13.62 -28.00
CA THR A 63 10.50 -14.94 -27.41
C THR A 63 11.64 -15.68 -28.11
N PHE A 64 11.89 -15.40 -29.37
CA PHE A 64 12.83 -16.11 -30.25
C PHE A 64 13.97 -15.23 -30.75
N ASP A 65 14.39 -14.23 -29.99
CA ASP A 65 15.57 -13.41 -30.31
C ASP A 65 16.81 -14.30 -30.38
N ARG A 66 17.42 -14.39 -31.56
CA ARG A 66 18.58 -15.29 -31.86
C ARG A 66 19.93 -14.79 -31.36
N ASN A 67 19.98 -13.59 -30.78
CA ASN A 67 21.20 -12.97 -30.26
C ASN A 67 21.49 -13.27 -28.80
N PHE A 68 20.99 -14.39 -28.26
CA PHE A 68 21.12 -14.73 -26.84
C PHE A 68 22.03 -15.95 -26.59
N GLN A 69 22.54 -16.03 -25.37
CA GLN A 69 23.23 -17.22 -24.87
C GLN A 69 22.22 -18.34 -24.59
N PHE A 70 22.64 -19.59 -24.74
CA PHE A 70 21.87 -20.84 -24.72
C PHE A 70 21.08 -21.09 -23.40
N ASN A 71 20.35 -20.11 -22.86
CA ASN A 71 19.43 -20.29 -21.77
C ASN A 71 17.98 -19.92 -22.23
N VAL A 72 17.04 -20.75 -21.87
CA VAL A 72 15.63 -20.46 -22.12
C VAL A 72 15.22 -19.29 -21.22
N GLU A 73 15.40 -18.06 -21.71
CA GLU A 73 15.34 -16.81 -20.91
C GLU A 73 14.04 -16.69 -20.12
N HIS A 74 12.89 -17.01 -20.72
CA HIS A 74 11.61 -16.95 -20.04
C HIS A 74 11.52 -17.93 -18.85
N VAL A 75 12.09 -19.12 -18.94
CA VAL A 75 12.11 -20.11 -17.84
C VAL A 75 13.10 -19.67 -16.75
N ALA A 76 14.28 -19.20 -17.14
CA ALA A 76 15.29 -18.74 -16.20
C ALA A 76 14.78 -17.53 -15.38
N LEU A 77 14.14 -16.58 -16.04
CA LEU A 77 13.58 -15.40 -15.40
C LEU A 77 12.37 -15.75 -14.53
N ALA A 78 11.46 -16.61 -15.00
CA ALA A 78 10.32 -17.09 -14.23
C ALA A 78 10.72 -17.80 -12.92
N LYS A 79 11.85 -18.56 -12.93
CA LYS A 79 12.38 -19.22 -11.73
C LYS A 79 13.07 -18.27 -10.76
N ARG A 80 13.68 -17.19 -11.26
CA ARG A 80 14.44 -16.22 -10.47
C ARG A 80 13.56 -15.13 -9.86
N ALA A 81 12.40 -14.86 -10.45
CA ALA A 81 11.51 -13.81 -10.02
C ALA A 81 11.03 -14.01 -8.58
N ASP A 82 11.23 -13.02 -7.71
CA ASP A 82 10.61 -12.92 -6.39
C ASP A 82 9.18 -12.35 -6.48
N ILE A 83 8.91 -11.52 -7.49
CA ILE A 83 7.59 -10.94 -7.78
C ILE A 83 7.45 -10.65 -9.28
N PHE A 84 6.26 -10.81 -9.80
CA PHE A 84 5.93 -10.48 -11.19
C PHE A 84 4.75 -9.50 -11.20
N MET A 85 4.93 -8.31 -11.79
CA MET A 85 3.88 -7.31 -11.89
C MET A 85 3.61 -6.95 -13.35
N VAL A 86 2.38 -7.17 -13.81
CA VAL A 86 1.93 -6.72 -15.14
C VAL A 86 1.24 -5.37 -14.99
N ALA A 87 1.92 -4.33 -15.41
CA ALA A 87 1.47 -2.95 -15.34
C ALA A 87 2.08 -2.12 -16.49
N PRO A 88 1.28 -1.40 -17.27
CA PRO A 88 -0.17 -1.53 -17.38
C PRO A 88 -0.58 -2.90 -17.94
N ALA A 89 -1.73 -3.45 -17.49
CA ALA A 89 -2.30 -4.66 -18.04
C ALA A 89 -3.50 -4.32 -18.94
N SER A 90 -3.33 -4.51 -20.25
CA SER A 90 -4.40 -4.31 -21.22
C SER A 90 -5.43 -5.44 -21.17
N ALA A 91 -6.67 -5.19 -21.62
CA ALA A 91 -7.72 -6.21 -21.71
C ALA A 91 -7.28 -7.45 -22.50
N ASN A 92 -6.50 -7.26 -23.57
CA ASN A 92 -5.94 -8.36 -24.37
C ASN A 92 -5.05 -9.28 -23.52
N VAL A 93 -4.09 -8.73 -22.77
CA VAL A 93 -3.16 -9.52 -21.96
C VAL A 93 -3.88 -10.16 -20.76
N ILE A 94 -4.83 -9.46 -20.14
CA ILE A 94 -5.70 -10.02 -19.09
C ILE A 94 -6.46 -11.25 -19.64
N GLY A 95 -7.05 -11.14 -20.82
CA GLY A 95 -7.74 -12.25 -21.48
C GLY A 95 -6.83 -13.42 -21.79
N LYS A 96 -5.62 -13.18 -22.30
CA LYS A 96 -4.60 -14.21 -22.57
C LYS A 96 -4.19 -14.93 -21.28
N MET A 97 -3.81 -14.20 -20.24
CA MET A 97 -3.40 -14.79 -18.96
C MET A 97 -4.52 -15.61 -18.33
N ALA A 98 -5.76 -15.11 -18.34
CA ALA A 98 -6.93 -15.80 -17.78
C ALA A 98 -7.25 -17.10 -18.49
N ASN A 99 -6.88 -17.26 -19.76
CA ASN A 99 -7.15 -18.44 -20.57
C ASN A 99 -5.89 -19.27 -20.86
N GLY A 100 -4.74 -18.97 -20.24
CA GLY A 100 -3.51 -19.74 -20.39
C GLY A 100 -2.88 -19.65 -21.78
N ILE A 101 -3.15 -18.55 -22.52
CA ILE A 101 -2.57 -18.31 -23.84
C ILE A 101 -1.16 -17.72 -23.65
N ALA A 102 -0.15 -18.43 -24.16
CA ALA A 102 1.27 -18.10 -24.02
C ALA A 102 1.90 -17.97 -25.41
N ASP A 103 1.52 -16.91 -26.13
CA ASP A 103 1.90 -16.67 -27.53
C ASP A 103 2.93 -15.56 -27.69
N ASP A 104 3.38 -14.94 -26.59
CA ASP A 104 4.41 -13.92 -26.54
C ASP A 104 5.35 -14.13 -25.32
N MET A 105 6.44 -13.36 -25.26
CA MET A 105 7.46 -13.46 -24.20
C MET A 105 6.86 -13.21 -22.80
N LEU A 106 5.95 -12.24 -22.68
CA LEU A 106 5.33 -11.88 -21.41
C LEU A 106 4.42 -13.00 -20.90
N THR A 107 3.49 -13.44 -21.74
CA THR A 107 2.48 -14.44 -21.36
C THR A 107 3.12 -15.82 -21.11
N THR A 108 4.17 -16.17 -21.86
CA THR A 108 4.95 -17.39 -21.64
C THR A 108 5.70 -17.34 -20.30
N THR A 109 6.36 -16.21 -19.99
CA THR A 109 7.13 -16.08 -18.75
C THR A 109 6.23 -16.10 -17.51
N ILE A 110 5.12 -15.35 -17.53
CA ILE A 110 4.22 -15.27 -16.36
C ILE A 110 3.49 -16.61 -16.10
N LEU A 111 3.19 -17.37 -17.15
CA LEU A 111 2.60 -18.70 -17.01
C LEU A 111 3.55 -19.67 -16.31
N ALA A 112 4.85 -19.55 -16.57
CA ALA A 112 5.91 -20.36 -15.94
C ALA A 112 6.31 -19.90 -14.52
N ALA A 113 5.96 -18.66 -14.12
CA ALA A 113 6.36 -18.08 -12.86
C ALA A 113 5.55 -18.62 -11.67
N LYS A 114 6.25 -18.89 -10.54
CA LYS A 114 5.66 -19.37 -9.28
C LYS A 114 5.57 -18.29 -8.19
N CYS A 115 6.24 -17.16 -8.39
CA CYS A 115 6.21 -16.03 -7.46
C CYS A 115 4.83 -15.35 -7.39
N PRO A 116 4.57 -14.49 -6.39
CA PRO A 116 3.39 -13.62 -6.37
C PRO A 116 3.25 -12.83 -7.67
N LYS A 117 2.04 -12.78 -8.21
CA LYS A 117 1.72 -12.13 -9.48
C LYS A 117 0.72 -11.02 -9.26
N TYR A 118 1.09 -9.81 -9.68
CA TYR A 118 0.25 -8.62 -9.60
C TYR A 118 -0.17 -8.17 -11.00
N VAL A 119 -1.42 -7.75 -11.13
CA VAL A 119 -1.99 -7.26 -12.38
C VAL A 119 -2.65 -5.92 -12.13
N SER A 120 -2.20 -4.88 -12.82
CA SER A 120 -2.78 -3.54 -12.74
C SER A 120 -3.50 -3.21 -14.06
N PRO A 121 -4.83 -3.38 -14.12
CA PRO A 121 -5.61 -3.09 -15.31
C PRO A 121 -5.48 -1.62 -15.75
N ALA A 122 -5.38 -1.40 -17.07
CA ALA A 122 -5.32 -0.07 -17.66
C ALA A 122 -5.99 -0.06 -19.03
N MET A 123 -7.20 0.48 -19.09
CA MET A 123 -8.02 0.52 -20.29
C MET A 123 -9.13 1.58 -20.18
N ASN A 124 -9.86 1.82 -21.26
CA ASN A 124 -11.07 2.64 -21.24
C ASN A 124 -12.12 2.07 -20.27
N THR A 125 -12.94 2.92 -19.66
CA THR A 125 -13.96 2.54 -18.67
C THR A 125 -14.92 1.48 -19.20
N ASN A 126 -15.45 1.65 -20.41
CA ASN A 126 -16.39 0.68 -21.01
C ASN A 126 -15.73 -0.70 -21.24
N MET A 127 -14.42 -0.72 -21.55
CA MET A 127 -13.66 -1.98 -21.64
C MET A 127 -13.49 -2.60 -20.28
N PHE A 128 -13.17 -1.79 -19.25
CA PHE A 128 -12.99 -2.30 -17.89
C PHE A 128 -14.29 -2.85 -17.30
N GLU A 129 -15.42 -2.15 -17.51
CA GLU A 129 -16.75 -2.56 -17.04
C GLU A 129 -17.37 -3.69 -17.88
N ASN A 130 -16.75 -4.04 -19.02
CA ASN A 130 -17.25 -5.12 -19.86
C ASN A 130 -17.29 -6.45 -19.08
N PRO A 131 -18.45 -7.16 -19.05
CA PRO A 131 -18.59 -8.40 -18.30
C PRO A 131 -17.52 -9.44 -18.61
N ILE A 132 -17.10 -9.58 -19.87
CA ILE A 132 -16.05 -10.52 -20.28
C ILE A 132 -14.71 -10.17 -19.61
N VAL A 133 -14.37 -8.88 -19.54
CA VAL A 133 -13.13 -8.43 -18.89
C VAL A 133 -13.21 -8.63 -17.39
N GLN A 134 -14.36 -8.33 -16.78
CA GLN A 134 -14.59 -8.56 -15.34
C GLN A 134 -14.52 -10.05 -14.99
N ASP A 135 -15.07 -10.93 -15.83
CA ASP A 135 -14.97 -12.38 -15.62
C ASP A 135 -13.53 -12.88 -15.77
N ASN A 136 -12.76 -12.36 -16.72
CA ASN A 136 -11.34 -12.65 -16.85
C ASN A 136 -10.53 -12.19 -15.62
N ILE A 137 -10.84 -11.03 -15.06
CA ILE A 137 -10.21 -10.50 -13.85
C ILE A 137 -10.51 -11.43 -12.66
N LYS A 138 -11.79 -11.77 -12.42
CA LYS A 138 -12.19 -12.72 -11.37
C LYS A 138 -11.53 -14.09 -11.55
N LYS A 139 -11.40 -14.55 -12.78
CA LYS A 139 -10.71 -15.81 -13.09
C LYS A 139 -9.22 -15.75 -12.71
N LEU A 140 -8.55 -14.64 -12.96
CA LEU A 140 -7.17 -14.44 -12.52
C LEU A 140 -7.06 -14.43 -10.99
N GLU A 141 -7.96 -13.76 -10.28
CA GLU A 141 -8.01 -13.77 -8.80
C GLU A 141 -8.20 -15.19 -8.27
N HIS A 142 -9.12 -15.97 -8.86
CA HIS A 142 -9.33 -17.37 -8.50
C HIS A 142 -8.05 -18.21 -8.64
N TYR A 143 -7.20 -17.93 -9.61
CA TYR A 143 -5.91 -18.59 -9.81
C TYR A 143 -4.74 -17.95 -9.06
N GLY A 144 -5.02 -17.06 -8.09
CA GLY A 144 -4.03 -16.50 -7.16
C GLY A 144 -3.24 -15.31 -7.71
N PHE A 145 -3.75 -14.64 -8.73
CA PHE A 145 -3.23 -13.33 -9.12
C PHE A 145 -3.82 -12.25 -8.23
N HIS A 146 -3.00 -11.29 -7.85
CA HIS A 146 -3.43 -10.11 -7.09
C HIS A 146 -3.78 -8.99 -8.05
N ILE A 147 -5.05 -8.60 -8.09
CA ILE A 147 -5.48 -7.48 -8.90
C ILE A 147 -5.29 -6.18 -8.11
N ILE A 148 -4.65 -5.21 -8.74
CA ILE A 148 -4.55 -3.85 -8.21
C ILE A 148 -5.66 -3.04 -8.83
N ASP A 149 -6.65 -2.65 -8.04
CA ASP A 149 -7.81 -1.91 -8.51
C ASP A 149 -7.39 -0.65 -9.28
N PRO A 150 -7.97 -0.41 -10.45
CA PRO A 150 -7.70 0.80 -11.18
C PRO A 150 -8.23 2.03 -10.43
N ALA A 151 -7.51 3.12 -10.52
CA ALA A 151 -7.97 4.40 -10.01
C ALA A 151 -9.14 4.92 -10.87
N SER A 152 -10.01 5.70 -10.24
CA SER A 152 -11.05 6.47 -10.95
C SER A 152 -10.52 7.88 -11.26
N GLY A 153 -10.92 8.42 -12.41
CA GLY A 153 -10.54 9.77 -12.79
C GLY A 153 -10.61 10.03 -14.29
N TYR A 154 -10.02 11.14 -14.71
CA TYR A 154 -9.95 11.51 -16.13
C TYR A 154 -8.98 10.58 -16.87
N LEU A 155 -9.46 9.98 -17.96
CA LEU A 155 -8.73 9.06 -18.82
C LEU A 155 -8.18 9.80 -20.05
N ALA A 156 -7.16 9.26 -20.68
CA ALA A 156 -6.54 9.82 -21.87
C ALA A 156 -7.51 9.92 -23.09
N CYS A 157 -8.59 9.13 -23.09
CA CYS A 157 -9.64 9.19 -24.11
C CYS A 157 -10.68 10.31 -23.89
N GLY A 158 -10.56 11.09 -22.80
CA GLY A 158 -11.51 12.16 -22.46
C GLY A 158 -12.66 11.72 -21.55
N ASP A 159 -12.80 10.43 -21.26
CA ASP A 159 -13.81 9.90 -20.35
C ASP A 159 -13.38 10.03 -18.89
N THR A 160 -14.37 10.02 -17.99
CA THR A 160 -14.13 9.94 -16.54
C THR A 160 -14.75 8.65 -16.00
N GLY A 161 -13.95 7.85 -15.28
CA GLY A 161 -14.41 6.58 -14.72
C GLY A 161 -13.29 5.69 -14.23
N ALA A 162 -13.60 4.43 -13.95
CA ALA A 162 -12.64 3.41 -13.59
C ALA A 162 -11.84 2.94 -14.82
N GLY A 163 -10.62 2.44 -14.61
CA GLY A 163 -9.77 1.92 -15.68
C GLY A 163 -8.40 2.61 -15.80
N LYS A 164 -8.16 3.66 -15.01
CA LYS A 164 -6.87 4.33 -14.94
C LYS A 164 -5.90 3.52 -14.09
N MET A 165 -4.72 3.18 -14.64
CA MET A 165 -3.66 2.58 -13.84
C MET A 165 -3.31 3.49 -12.65
N PRO A 166 -3.19 2.96 -11.42
CA PRO A 166 -2.72 3.71 -10.26
C PRO A 166 -1.36 4.37 -10.50
N GLU A 167 -1.02 5.34 -9.67
CA GLU A 167 0.28 6.01 -9.80
C GLU A 167 1.43 5.06 -9.42
N PRO A 168 2.65 5.28 -9.94
CA PRO A 168 3.81 4.41 -9.72
C PRO A 168 4.11 4.15 -8.23
N GLU A 169 3.85 5.13 -7.37
CA GLU A 169 4.03 5.04 -5.92
C GLU A 169 3.11 4.00 -5.29
N THR A 170 1.88 3.87 -5.80
CA THR A 170 0.94 2.83 -5.36
C THR A 170 1.46 1.45 -5.77
N LEU A 171 1.86 1.27 -7.02
CA LEU A 171 2.43 0.01 -7.52
C LEU A 171 3.70 -0.37 -6.74
N PHE A 172 4.56 0.61 -6.47
CA PHE A 172 5.76 0.45 -5.66
C PHE A 172 5.41 -0.04 -4.24
N SER A 173 4.35 0.48 -3.63
CA SER A 173 3.90 0.09 -2.30
C SER A 173 3.50 -1.39 -2.21
N TYR A 174 2.87 -1.95 -3.26
CA TYR A 174 2.56 -3.38 -3.34
C TYR A 174 3.84 -4.24 -3.36
N ILE A 175 4.84 -3.85 -4.15
CA ILE A 175 6.12 -4.57 -4.23
C ILE A 175 6.86 -4.48 -2.88
N MET A 176 6.90 -3.30 -2.28
CA MET A 176 7.53 -3.09 -0.97
C MET A 176 6.82 -3.86 0.14
N LYS A 177 5.48 -3.93 0.10
CA LYS A 177 4.70 -4.74 1.02
C LYS A 177 5.18 -6.18 1.03
N ASP A 178 5.46 -6.78 -0.13
CA ASP A 178 5.82 -8.18 -0.21
C ASP A 178 7.32 -8.47 -0.01
N LEU A 179 8.20 -7.62 -0.54
CA LEU A 179 9.63 -7.93 -0.63
C LEU A 179 10.53 -7.21 0.38
N ALA A 180 10.07 -6.11 1.00
CA ALA A 180 10.96 -5.25 1.78
C ALA A 180 11.45 -5.87 3.09
N CYS A 181 10.69 -6.79 3.68
CA CYS A 181 10.98 -7.41 4.97
C CYS A 181 10.66 -8.91 4.93
N GLU A 182 11.30 -9.66 5.83
CA GLU A 182 10.89 -11.03 6.15
C GLU A 182 9.46 -11.03 6.72
N LYS A 183 8.68 -12.07 6.40
CA LYS A 183 7.27 -12.19 6.77
C LYS A 183 7.09 -12.96 8.09
N ASP A 184 7.74 -12.50 9.14
CA ASP A 184 7.75 -13.13 10.47
C ASP A 184 6.54 -12.78 11.35
N MET A 185 5.64 -11.89 10.87
CA MET A 185 4.42 -11.48 11.56
C MET A 185 3.13 -11.91 10.83
N VAL A 186 3.20 -12.84 9.89
CA VAL A 186 2.01 -13.37 9.21
C VAL A 186 1.03 -13.98 10.20
N GLY A 187 -0.26 -13.63 10.06
CA GLY A 187 -1.34 -14.08 10.95
C GLY A 187 -1.39 -13.36 12.30
N LYS A 188 -0.49 -12.39 12.54
CA LYS A 188 -0.54 -11.54 13.73
C LYS A 188 -1.39 -10.30 13.48
N LYS A 189 -2.25 -9.97 14.44
CA LYS A 189 -3.02 -8.74 14.51
C LYS A 189 -2.33 -7.76 15.43
N VAL A 190 -1.98 -6.59 14.90
CA VAL A 190 -1.21 -5.57 15.62
C VAL A 190 -1.99 -4.27 15.66
N MET A 191 -2.25 -3.75 16.85
CA MET A 191 -2.80 -2.41 17.04
C MET A 191 -1.68 -1.43 17.39
N VAL A 192 -1.65 -0.29 16.71
CA VAL A 192 -0.72 0.81 17.00
C VAL A 192 -1.50 2.07 17.28
N THR A 193 -1.23 2.76 18.39
CA THR A 193 -1.77 4.11 18.62
C THR A 193 -0.73 5.15 18.20
N ALA A 194 -1.15 6.25 17.57
CA ALA A 194 -0.25 7.28 17.05
C ALA A 194 -0.84 8.69 17.11
N GLY A 195 0.01 9.69 16.97
CA GLY A 195 -0.38 11.10 16.93
C GLY A 195 -0.76 11.66 18.31
N PRO A 196 -1.07 12.95 18.38
CA PRO A 196 -1.58 13.59 19.59
C PRO A 196 -3.09 13.45 19.70
N THR A 197 -3.63 13.55 20.92
CA THR A 197 -5.03 13.86 21.11
C THR A 197 -5.24 15.38 21.20
N GLN A 198 -6.47 15.81 20.93
CA GLN A 198 -6.89 17.22 21.01
C GLN A 198 -8.08 17.32 21.95
N GLU A 199 -7.87 18.04 23.05
CA GLU A 199 -8.89 18.22 24.08
C GLU A 199 -9.59 19.57 23.89
N LYS A 200 -10.86 19.53 23.52
CA LYS A 200 -11.66 20.71 23.16
C LYS A 200 -11.83 21.66 24.34
N ILE A 201 -11.51 22.94 24.13
CA ILE A 201 -11.89 24.04 25.01
C ILE A 201 -13.21 24.66 24.53
N ASP A 202 -13.28 24.97 23.23
CA ASP A 202 -14.44 25.49 22.52
C ASP A 202 -14.38 25.03 21.04
N PRO A 203 -15.33 25.38 20.16
CA PRO A 203 -15.30 24.96 18.76
C PRO A 203 -14.08 25.38 17.95
N VAL A 204 -13.27 26.32 18.47
CA VAL A 204 -12.14 26.90 17.76
C VAL A 204 -10.78 26.55 18.39
N ARG A 205 -10.77 26.28 19.70
CA ARG A 205 -9.53 26.07 20.48
C ARG A 205 -9.53 24.72 21.17
N TYR A 206 -8.34 24.12 21.23
CA TYR A 206 -8.09 22.85 21.90
C TYR A 206 -6.69 22.86 22.51
N ILE A 207 -6.45 21.96 23.46
CA ILE A 207 -5.14 21.63 24.00
C ILE A 207 -4.67 20.36 23.32
N THR A 208 -3.38 20.29 22.98
CA THR A 208 -2.78 19.14 22.34
C THR A 208 -1.30 19.03 22.67
N ASN A 209 -0.73 17.84 22.49
CA ASN A 209 0.70 17.59 22.59
C ASN A 209 1.42 17.86 21.26
N HIS A 210 2.70 18.24 21.34
CA HIS A 210 3.58 18.39 20.16
C HIS A 210 4.01 17.02 19.60
N SER A 211 3.07 16.26 19.04
CA SER A 211 3.38 14.99 18.40
C SER A 211 3.05 15.02 16.91
N THR A 212 3.95 14.55 16.09
CA THR A 212 3.75 14.44 14.63
C THR A 212 3.20 13.09 14.20
N GLY A 213 3.11 12.12 15.11
CA GLY A 213 2.69 10.74 14.81
C GLY A 213 3.70 9.88 14.05
N LYS A 214 4.85 10.44 13.62
CA LYS A 214 5.81 9.76 12.73
C LYS A 214 6.28 8.41 13.27
N MET A 215 6.53 8.28 14.57
CA MET A 215 7.01 7.03 15.17
C MET A 215 5.95 5.93 15.07
N GLY A 216 4.71 6.20 15.50
CA GLY A 216 3.63 5.22 15.42
C GLY A 216 3.31 4.81 13.98
N TYR A 217 3.34 5.75 13.04
CA TYR A 217 3.16 5.48 11.62
C TYR A 217 4.27 4.59 11.05
N ALA A 218 5.53 4.85 11.39
CA ALA A 218 6.67 4.02 10.97
C ALA A 218 6.60 2.61 11.57
N ILE A 219 6.15 2.47 12.82
CA ILE A 219 5.92 1.17 13.47
C ILE A 219 4.81 0.41 12.73
N ALA A 220 3.67 1.06 12.48
CA ALA A 220 2.54 0.46 11.76
C ALA A 220 2.97 -0.02 10.35
N GLU A 221 3.72 0.80 9.62
CA GLU A 221 4.25 0.45 8.31
C GLU A 221 5.22 -0.74 8.38
N ASN A 222 6.10 -0.77 9.37
CA ASN A 222 7.05 -1.87 9.55
C ASN A 222 6.33 -3.19 9.88
N CYS A 223 5.36 -3.18 10.80
CA CYS A 223 4.56 -4.36 11.12
C CYS A 223 3.79 -4.88 9.90
N MET A 224 3.18 -3.98 9.12
CA MET A 224 2.50 -4.32 7.87
C MET A 224 3.45 -4.96 6.85
N ARG A 225 4.65 -4.40 6.65
CA ARG A 225 5.67 -4.97 5.75
C ARG A 225 6.17 -6.34 6.21
N ARG A 226 6.15 -6.63 7.50
CA ARG A 226 6.46 -7.94 8.09
C ARG A 226 5.30 -8.94 8.01
N GLY A 227 4.17 -8.54 7.43
CA GLY A 227 3.02 -9.40 7.16
C GLY A 227 1.92 -9.37 8.22
N ALA A 228 1.99 -8.48 9.21
CA ALA A 228 0.93 -8.30 10.19
C ALA A 228 -0.31 -7.63 9.60
N GLU A 229 -1.47 -7.97 10.16
CA GLU A 229 -2.72 -7.24 9.98
C GLU A 229 -2.75 -6.08 10.97
N VAL A 230 -2.59 -4.84 10.47
CA VAL A 230 -2.36 -3.67 11.33
C VAL A 230 -3.58 -2.78 11.43
N THR A 231 -3.97 -2.44 12.66
CA THR A 231 -4.94 -1.37 12.96
C THR A 231 -4.20 -0.18 13.58
N LEU A 232 -4.27 0.97 12.93
CA LEU A 232 -3.67 2.22 13.37
C LEU A 232 -4.75 3.15 13.93
N ILE A 233 -4.78 3.33 15.25
CA ILE A 233 -5.65 4.31 15.93
C ILE A 233 -4.87 5.60 16.04
N THR A 234 -5.32 6.66 15.38
CA THR A 234 -4.52 7.89 15.27
C THR A 234 -5.30 9.15 15.56
N GLY A 235 -4.70 9.99 16.40
CA GLY A 235 -5.11 11.38 16.54
C GLY A 235 -4.79 12.21 15.29
N PRO A 236 -5.20 13.49 15.25
CA PRO A 236 -5.02 14.35 14.09
C PRO A 236 -3.54 14.62 13.79
N VAL A 237 -3.09 14.27 12.60
CA VAL A 237 -1.72 14.48 12.09
C VAL A 237 -1.74 14.93 10.64
N ALA A 238 -0.67 15.57 10.17
CA ALA A 238 -0.54 16.01 8.79
C ALA A 238 0.08 14.96 7.84
N ILE A 239 0.53 13.81 8.37
CA ILE A 239 1.15 12.76 7.56
C ILE A 239 0.12 11.78 7.04
N THR A 240 0.34 11.27 5.84
CA THR A 240 -0.54 10.25 5.22
C THR A 240 -0.33 8.89 5.88
N PRO A 241 -1.42 8.18 6.22
CA PRO A 241 -1.32 6.82 6.74
C PRO A 241 -0.61 5.86 5.76
N PRO A 242 0.14 4.87 6.28
CA PRO A 242 0.71 3.83 5.43
C PRO A 242 -0.38 3.07 4.67
N PRO A 243 -0.14 2.69 3.40
CA PRO A 243 -1.08 1.85 2.67
C PRO A 243 -1.22 0.47 3.35
N PHE A 244 -2.34 -0.20 3.10
CA PHE A 244 -2.65 -1.54 3.62
C PHE A 244 -2.79 -1.64 5.15
N VAL A 245 -2.99 -0.53 5.82
CA VAL A 245 -3.23 -0.45 7.27
C VAL A 245 -4.67 0.02 7.49
N LYS A 246 -5.40 -0.65 8.40
CA LYS A 246 -6.74 -0.20 8.82
C LYS A 246 -6.58 1.02 9.71
N VAL A 247 -7.08 2.18 9.29
CA VAL A 247 -6.98 3.43 10.05
C VAL A 247 -8.28 3.69 10.80
N VAL A 248 -8.15 3.98 12.10
CA VAL A 248 -9.23 4.42 12.98
C VAL A 248 -8.90 5.83 13.46
N PRO A 249 -9.47 6.87 12.86
CA PRO A 249 -9.24 8.26 13.27
C PRO A 249 -9.97 8.55 14.58
N VAL A 250 -9.30 9.24 15.48
CA VAL A 250 -9.83 9.71 16.76
C VAL A 250 -9.42 11.16 16.99
N VAL A 251 -10.08 11.88 17.89
CA VAL A 251 -9.75 13.27 18.19
C VAL A 251 -9.28 13.41 19.62
N SER A 252 -10.08 13.00 20.60
CA SER A 252 -9.80 13.16 22.03
C SER A 252 -9.18 11.92 22.66
N ALA A 253 -8.67 12.06 23.89
CA ALA A 253 -8.22 10.94 24.71
C ALA A 253 -9.37 9.95 24.98
N ALA A 254 -10.58 10.44 25.16
CA ALA A 254 -11.77 9.60 25.35
C ALA A 254 -12.10 8.77 24.11
N ASP A 255 -12.03 9.37 22.90
CA ASP A 255 -12.23 8.64 21.65
C ASP A 255 -11.16 7.55 21.47
N MET A 256 -9.91 7.89 21.77
CA MET A 256 -8.81 6.92 21.68
C MET A 256 -9.00 5.77 22.68
N ALA A 257 -9.41 6.05 23.92
CA ALA A 257 -9.70 5.04 24.91
C ALA A 257 -10.83 4.10 24.47
N ALA A 258 -11.91 4.65 23.91
CA ALA A 258 -13.03 3.87 23.39
C ALA A 258 -12.59 2.97 22.21
N ALA A 259 -11.86 3.52 21.23
CA ALA A 259 -11.37 2.77 20.09
C ALA A 259 -10.38 1.65 20.50
N VAL A 260 -9.53 1.90 21.49
CA VAL A 260 -8.61 0.89 22.03
C VAL A 260 -9.39 -0.22 22.73
N LYS A 261 -10.38 0.11 23.58
CA LYS A 261 -11.23 -0.88 24.26
C LYS A 261 -11.94 -1.81 23.27
N GLU A 262 -12.54 -1.24 22.22
CA GLU A 262 -13.28 -1.99 21.20
C GLU A 262 -12.36 -2.95 20.41
N THR A 263 -11.12 -2.55 20.22
CA THR A 263 -10.20 -3.26 19.32
C THR A 263 -9.28 -4.24 20.05
N ALA A 264 -8.93 -3.97 21.32
CA ALA A 264 -7.84 -4.63 22.07
C ALA A 264 -7.99 -6.16 22.17
N GLU A 265 -9.18 -6.67 22.45
CA GLU A 265 -9.44 -8.10 22.63
C GLU A 265 -9.13 -8.95 21.38
N GLN A 266 -9.15 -8.31 20.20
CA GLN A 266 -8.91 -8.99 18.93
C GLN A 266 -7.45 -8.92 18.47
N GLN A 267 -6.55 -8.31 19.26
CA GLN A 267 -5.17 -8.08 18.88
C GLN A 267 -4.21 -9.04 19.56
N ASP A 268 -3.19 -9.49 18.83
CA ASP A 268 -2.07 -10.25 19.40
C ASP A 268 -1.02 -9.32 20.05
N ILE A 269 -0.85 -8.10 19.49
CA ILE A 269 0.16 -7.14 19.91
C ILE A 269 -0.45 -5.73 19.93
N ILE A 270 -0.20 -5.02 21.03
CA ILE A 270 -0.62 -3.62 21.20
C ILE A 270 0.61 -2.74 21.41
N ILE A 271 0.79 -1.73 20.56
CA ILE A 271 1.91 -0.79 20.64
C ILE A 271 1.36 0.63 20.84
N LYS A 272 1.67 1.22 22.00
CA LYS A 272 1.23 2.57 22.34
C LYS A 272 2.31 3.58 22.01
N ALA A 273 2.11 4.36 20.94
CA ALA A 273 3.03 5.43 20.50
C ALA A 273 2.32 6.79 20.35
N ALA A 274 1.06 6.88 20.75
CA ALA A 274 0.32 8.13 20.77
C ALA A 274 0.75 9.03 21.93
N ALA A 275 0.69 10.34 21.72
CA ALA A 275 0.85 11.35 22.78
C ALA A 275 -0.55 11.75 23.27
N VAL A 276 -1.09 10.94 24.15
CA VAL A 276 -2.41 11.16 24.78
C VAL A 276 -2.30 12.27 25.82
N ALA A 277 -3.30 13.14 25.87
CA ALA A 277 -3.36 14.17 26.93
C ALA A 277 -3.76 13.55 28.26
N ASP A 278 -3.00 13.88 29.32
CA ASP A 278 -3.27 13.42 30.70
C ASP A 278 -4.40 14.24 31.37
N TYR A 279 -4.68 15.40 30.82
CA TYR A 279 -5.69 16.34 31.31
C TYR A 279 -6.53 16.89 30.16
N ARG A 280 -7.80 17.13 30.44
CA ARG A 280 -8.74 17.79 29.54
C ARG A 280 -9.47 18.93 30.26
N PRO A 281 -10.00 19.97 29.57
CA PRO A 281 -10.91 20.93 30.16
C PRO A 281 -12.11 20.23 30.80
N ASP A 282 -12.43 20.62 32.04
CA ASP A 282 -13.54 20.05 32.82
C ASP A 282 -14.92 20.43 32.22
N HIS A 283 -15.01 21.64 31.62
CA HIS A 283 -16.20 22.19 31.02
C HIS A 283 -15.98 22.72 29.61
N PRO A 284 -15.87 21.83 28.60
CA PRO A 284 -15.82 22.28 27.21
C PRO A 284 -17.13 22.95 26.83
N VAL A 285 -17.07 24.09 26.14
CA VAL A 285 -18.26 24.84 25.72
C VAL A 285 -18.53 24.70 24.23
N ASP A 286 -19.81 24.78 23.84
CA ASP A 286 -20.22 24.61 22.44
C ASP A 286 -20.22 25.93 21.64
N GLU A 287 -20.00 27.05 22.30
CA GLU A 287 -19.84 28.36 21.67
C GLU A 287 -18.42 28.91 21.88
N LYS A 288 -17.93 29.68 20.89
CA LYS A 288 -16.62 30.32 21.01
C LYS A 288 -16.60 31.26 22.21
N VAL A 289 -15.70 31.03 23.16
CA VAL A 289 -15.49 31.91 24.32
C VAL A 289 -14.99 33.27 23.83
N LYS A 290 -15.78 34.31 24.04
CA LYS A 290 -15.40 35.69 23.70
C LYS A 290 -14.41 36.23 24.70
N LYS A 291 -13.50 37.09 24.22
CA LYS A 291 -12.56 37.82 25.09
C LYS A 291 -13.35 38.66 26.11
N LYS A 292 -13.00 38.51 27.37
CA LYS A 292 -13.49 39.33 28.48
C LYS A 292 -12.31 40.13 29.04
N ASP A 293 -12.61 41.20 29.79
CA ASP A 293 -11.58 41.94 30.50
C ASP A 293 -11.06 41.08 31.66
N GLY A 294 -9.73 41.05 31.81
CA GLY A 294 -9.00 40.26 32.81
C GLY A 294 -8.45 38.93 32.28
N ASP A 295 -7.82 38.19 33.18
CA ASP A 295 -7.21 36.90 32.90
C ASP A 295 -8.27 35.79 32.74
N ALA A 296 -7.99 34.79 31.88
CA ALA A 296 -8.82 33.63 31.72
C ALA A 296 -8.18 32.42 32.47
N THR A 297 -8.96 31.78 33.32
CA THR A 297 -8.57 30.54 34.01
C THR A 297 -9.23 29.35 33.34
N LEU A 298 -8.45 28.28 33.11
CA LEU A 298 -8.94 27.01 32.58
C LEU A 298 -8.74 25.92 33.64
N THR A 299 -9.83 25.36 34.11
CA THR A 299 -9.82 24.21 35.01
C THR A 299 -9.69 22.92 34.22
N MET A 300 -8.87 22.00 34.69
CA MET A 300 -8.56 20.75 34.02
C MET A 300 -8.90 19.56 34.90
N GLU A 301 -9.45 18.50 34.30
CA GLU A 301 -9.64 17.19 34.93
C GLU A 301 -8.74 16.13 34.30
N ARG A 302 -8.47 15.05 35.01
CA ARG A 302 -7.67 13.93 34.48
C ARG A 302 -8.43 13.15 33.42
N THR A 303 -7.75 12.74 32.38
CA THR A 303 -8.24 11.78 31.40
C THR A 303 -8.07 10.34 31.93
N GLU A 304 -8.77 9.40 31.31
CA GLU A 304 -8.65 7.98 31.61
C GLU A 304 -7.31 7.43 31.10
N ASP A 305 -6.57 6.71 31.94
CA ASP A 305 -5.31 6.06 31.51
C ASP A 305 -5.61 4.81 30.69
N ILE A 306 -5.36 4.93 29.37
CA ILE A 306 -5.59 3.84 28.40
C ILE A 306 -4.75 2.60 28.71
N LEU A 307 -3.57 2.75 29.34
CA LEU A 307 -2.72 1.63 29.70
C LEU A 307 -3.37 0.77 30.79
N SER A 308 -3.90 1.42 31.80
CA SER A 308 -4.62 0.75 32.89
C SER A 308 -5.85 -0.02 32.39
N LEU A 309 -6.57 0.50 31.39
CA LEU A 309 -7.73 -0.15 30.79
C LEU A 309 -7.41 -1.50 30.16
N ILE A 310 -6.29 -1.60 29.48
CA ILE A 310 -5.86 -2.84 28.81
C ILE A 310 -5.43 -3.89 29.84
N HIS A 311 -4.76 -3.49 30.92
CA HIS A 311 -4.34 -4.39 32.01
C HIS A 311 -5.52 -4.97 32.81
N ILE A 312 -6.62 -4.26 32.93
CA ILE A 312 -7.80 -4.72 33.66
C ILE A 312 -8.55 -5.80 32.88
N SER A 313 -8.56 -5.72 31.54
CA SER A 313 -9.31 -6.66 30.69
C SER A 313 -8.61 -8.01 30.49
N GLU A 314 -7.26 -8.10 30.49
CA GLU A 314 -6.52 -9.37 30.36
C GLU A 314 -5.10 -9.34 30.94
N PRO A 315 -4.91 -9.60 32.26
CA PRO A 315 -3.58 -9.49 32.89
C PRO A 315 -2.57 -10.58 32.47
N THR A 316 -2.98 -11.60 31.70
CA THR A 316 -2.16 -12.80 31.45
C THR A 316 -1.72 -13.02 30.00
N ARG A 317 -2.21 -12.28 29.03
CA ARG A 317 -1.96 -12.55 27.60
C ARG A 317 -1.16 -11.50 26.83
N LEU A 318 -0.98 -10.31 27.36
CA LEU A 318 -0.33 -9.21 26.65
C LEU A 318 1.06 -8.93 27.25
N GLN A 319 2.12 -9.21 26.49
CA GLN A 319 3.43 -8.62 26.74
C GLN A 319 3.46 -7.21 26.16
N LEU A 320 3.53 -6.22 27.05
CA LEU A 320 3.70 -4.82 26.65
C LEU A 320 5.19 -4.56 26.37
N ILE A 321 5.47 -4.07 25.17
CA ILE A 321 6.76 -3.49 24.84
C ILE A 321 6.58 -1.97 24.94
N SER A 322 7.14 -1.39 25.99
CA SER A 322 7.21 0.06 26.22
C SER A 322 8.39 0.68 25.46
#